data_38e74457d3829c624dc894fd1cc182c4
#
_entry.id   38e74457d3829c624dc894fd1cc182c4
#
_cell.length_a   1.000
_cell.length_b   1.000
_cell.length_c   1.000
_cell.angle_alpha   90.00
_cell.angle_beta   90.00
_cell.angle_gamma   90.00
#
_symmetry.space_group_name_H-M   'P 1'
#
loop_
_entity.id
_entity.type
_entity.pdbx_description
1 polymer ?
#
loop_
_entity_poly.entity_id
_entity_poly.type
_entity_poly.pdbx_seq_one_letter_code
_entity_poly.pdbx_strand_id
1 'polypeptide(L)'
;FIVALVTGILLLIWYSPSVNGAYDSVLAMQQSPYLVELLRSLHRYSSDVCILFIILHAFQMLGARKFGGARWVAWLSGMLLLGLVWMDGWTGYWLVWDERARQIALGTANFLDVLPFFPEPLLRSFLTNDGLNSLFFFIVFFIHMLIPMGVVAFLWIHIMRLNAARFFTSVRMGLALLGVLIITSLMFPATLAAPADMTVVPQDLQIDWLFMMPLWFTERLSGSVLWVALFFTTVALWGIPWWLTKGNPEPAVVNEASCNGCTQCVQDCPFNAIDMIDLEEPRSGITEFARVNLDKCVGCGVCVGSCDSSSINQSTIPVMDVRKFVSQLEEDVRHVAFICAESAGERFPIDENGSCEALPGYRVVPVSCVGWVHMLTIERALRRGAEGVLVAGCGVDPACRSGADYTGSRLAGDREPWLRVDHVDPS
;
A
#
# COMPACT_ATOMS: atom_id res chain seq x y z
N PHE A 1 -4.27 8.11 -9.01
CA PHE A 1 -2.98 8.68 -9.45
C PHE A 1 -2.87 8.75 -10.98
N ILE A 2 -3.06 7.64 -11.73
CA ILE A 2 -2.93 7.63 -13.21
C ILE A 2 -3.86 8.64 -13.88
N VAL A 3 -5.10 8.75 -13.43
CA VAL A 3 -6.06 9.75 -13.95
C VAL A 3 -5.53 11.16 -13.71
N ALA A 4 -5.07 11.47 -12.50
CA ALA A 4 -4.48 12.78 -12.17
C ALA A 4 -3.25 13.08 -13.04
N LEU A 5 -2.35 12.09 -13.21
CA LEU A 5 -1.14 12.24 -14.02
C LEU A 5 -1.49 12.52 -15.51
N VAL A 6 -2.35 11.71 -16.11
CA VAL A 6 -2.72 11.86 -17.54
C VAL A 6 -3.47 13.18 -17.78
N THR A 7 -4.44 13.51 -16.93
CA THR A 7 -5.17 14.78 -17.07
C THR A 7 -4.27 15.98 -16.83
N GLY A 8 -3.32 15.90 -15.87
CA GLY A 8 -2.33 16.95 -15.65
C GLY A 8 -1.46 17.22 -16.88
N ILE A 9 -0.95 16.14 -17.52
CA ILE A 9 -0.18 16.27 -18.76
C ILE A 9 -1.02 16.93 -19.88
N LEU A 10 -2.29 16.57 -20.02
CA LEU A 10 -3.16 17.15 -21.02
C LEU A 10 -3.46 18.64 -20.75
N LEU A 11 -3.60 19.03 -19.48
CA LEU A 11 -3.86 20.42 -19.09
C LEU A 11 -2.70 21.37 -19.44
N LEU A 12 -1.46 20.86 -19.63
CA LEU A 12 -0.31 21.66 -20.07
C LEU A 12 -0.58 22.41 -21.38
N ILE A 13 -1.47 21.90 -22.22
CA ILE A 13 -1.81 22.50 -23.52
C ILE A 13 -2.45 23.89 -23.35
N TRP A 14 -3.19 24.08 -22.27
CA TRP A 14 -3.98 25.30 -22.03
C TRP A 14 -3.46 26.17 -20.91
N TYR A 15 -2.58 25.65 -20.03
CA TYR A 15 -2.11 26.37 -18.86
C TYR A 15 -0.96 27.34 -19.21
N SER A 16 -1.00 28.55 -18.65
CA SER A 16 0.05 29.57 -18.78
C SER A 16 0.69 29.89 -17.42
N PRO A 17 1.94 29.45 -17.14
CA PRO A 17 2.61 29.67 -15.86
C PRO A 17 3.18 31.09 -15.75
N SER A 18 2.31 32.09 -15.63
CA SER A 18 2.71 33.49 -15.49
C SER A 18 1.77 34.25 -14.56
N VAL A 19 2.24 35.38 -14.01
CA VAL A 19 1.45 36.23 -13.09
C VAL A 19 0.08 36.58 -13.68
N ASN A 20 0.08 37.05 -14.94
CA ASN A 20 -1.14 37.51 -15.60
C ASN A 20 -1.90 36.38 -16.32
N GLY A 21 -1.26 35.27 -16.59
CA GLY A 21 -1.85 34.18 -17.38
C GLY A 21 -2.34 33.00 -16.56
N ALA A 22 -1.86 32.81 -15.34
CA ALA A 22 -2.22 31.65 -14.52
C ALA A 22 -3.72 31.56 -14.26
N TYR A 23 -4.30 32.58 -13.63
CA TYR A 23 -5.74 32.64 -13.37
C TYR A 23 -6.58 32.65 -14.64
N ASP A 24 -6.21 33.50 -15.63
CA ASP A 24 -6.97 33.67 -16.87
C ASP A 24 -6.98 32.38 -17.70
N SER A 25 -5.87 31.64 -17.75
CA SER A 25 -5.83 30.35 -18.46
C SER A 25 -6.72 29.30 -17.79
N VAL A 26 -6.75 29.25 -16.45
CA VAL A 26 -7.63 28.33 -15.71
C VAL A 26 -9.11 28.75 -15.83
N LEU A 27 -9.39 30.05 -15.85
CA LEU A 27 -10.73 30.59 -16.10
C LEU A 27 -11.20 30.22 -17.53
N ALA A 28 -10.33 30.37 -18.52
CA ALA A 28 -10.62 29.95 -19.90
C ALA A 28 -10.90 28.45 -20.02
N MET A 29 -10.18 27.60 -19.26
CA MET A 29 -10.46 26.16 -19.17
C MET A 29 -11.85 25.89 -18.58
N GLN A 30 -12.25 26.61 -17.54
CA GLN A 30 -13.57 26.48 -16.92
C GLN A 30 -14.69 26.93 -17.85
N GLN A 31 -14.46 27.93 -18.68
CA GLN A 31 -15.43 28.46 -19.65
C GLN A 31 -15.42 27.70 -20.99
N SER A 32 -14.47 26.78 -21.19
CA SER A 32 -14.35 26.02 -22.43
C SER A 32 -15.41 24.92 -22.51
N PRO A 33 -15.94 24.62 -23.72
CA PRO A 33 -16.98 23.61 -23.86
C PRO A 33 -16.50 22.22 -23.49
N TYR A 34 -17.17 21.63 -22.53
CA TYR A 34 -17.21 20.24 -22.07
C TYR A 34 -15.87 19.54 -21.79
N LEU A 35 -14.95 19.42 -22.76
CA LEU A 35 -13.78 18.55 -22.63
C LEU A 35 -12.72 19.12 -21.68
N VAL A 36 -12.37 20.38 -21.81
CA VAL A 36 -11.27 20.99 -21.04
C VAL A 36 -11.71 21.22 -19.60
N GLU A 37 -12.95 21.65 -19.38
CA GLU A 37 -13.56 21.74 -18.05
C GLU A 37 -13.64 20.36 -17.37
N LEU A 38 -14.04 19.32 -18.12
CA LEU A 38 -14.05 17.94 -17.63
C LEU A 38 -12.65 17.47 -17.25
N LEU A 39 -11.63 17.70 -18.09
CA LEU A 39 -10.24 17.32 -17.79
C LEU A 39 -9.72 18.00 -16.52
N ARG A 40 -10.01 19.30 -16.34
CA ARG A 40 -9.66 20.05 -15.14
C ARG A 40 -10.35 19.48 -13.90
N SER A 41 -11.65 19.20 -14.00
CA SER A 41 -12.43 18.63 -12.90
C SER A 41 -11.97 17.21 -12.54
N LEU A 42 -11.67 16.38 -13.55
CA LEU A 42 -11.08 15.05 -13.36
C LEU A 42 -9.72 15.13 -12.69
N HIS A 43 -8.87 16.08 -13.10
CA HIS A 43 -7.56 16.29 -12.45
C HIS A 43 -7.73 16.63 -10.97
N ARG A 44 -8.61 17.55 -10.67
CA ARG A 44 -8.91 17.98 -9.29
C ARG A 44 -9.45 16.85 -8.44
N TYR A 45 -10.53 16.19 -8.86
CA TYR A 45 -11.18 15.14 -8.06
C TYR A 45 -10.37 13.86 -7.98
N SER A 46 -9.61 13.51 -9.02
CA SER A 46 -8.71 12.35 -8.93
C SER A 46 -7.56 12.59 -7.96
N SER A 47 -7.12 13.84 -7.77
CA SER A 47 -6.13 14.20 -6.75
C SER A 47 -6.69 14.05 -5.34
N ASP A 48 -7.93 14.51 -5.08
CA ASP A 48 -8.62 14.34 -3.80
C ASP A 48 -8.81 12.87 -3.43
N VAL A 49 -9.29 12.09 -4.41
CA VAL A 49 -9.49 10.65 -4.23
C VAL A 49 -8.15 9.95 -4.00
N CYS A 50 -7.08 10.38 -4.68
CA CYS A 50 -5.75 9.81 -4.51
C CYS A 50 -5.24 10.00 -3.07
N ILE A 51 -5.24 11.22 -2.55
CA ILE A 51 -4.77 11.50 -1.19
C ILE A 51 -5.63 10.80 -0.14
N LEU A 52 -6.95 10.78 -0.31
CA LEU A 52 -7.88 10.10 0.58
C LEU A 52 -7.58 8.59 0.65
N PHE A 53 -7.39 7.93 -0.49
CA PHE A 53 -7.09 6.50 -0.51
C PHE A 53 -5.69 6.18 0.02
N ILE A 54 -4.70 7.06 -0.16
CA ILE A 54 -3.37 6.89 0.46
C ILE A 54 -3.49 6.95 1.99
N ILE A 55 -4.26 7.90 2.53
CA ILE A 55 -4.51 8.01 3.97
C ILE A 55 -5.23 6.76 4.49
N LEU A 56 -6.30 6.33 3.83
CA LEU A 56 -7.04 5.11 4.21
C LEU A 56 -6.15 3.87 4.13
N HIS A 57 -5.30 3.77 3.11
CA HIS A 57 -4.32 2.68 2.98
C HIS A 57 -3.30 2.70 4.14
N ALA A 58 -2.79 3.87 4.51
CA ALA A 58 -1.88 3.99 5.65
C ALA A 58 -2.54 3.54 6.96
N PHE A 59 -3.79 3.95 7.22
CA PHE A 59 -4.56 3.50 8.38
C PHE A 59 -4.84 1.99 8.34
N GLN A 60 -5.16 1.43 7.17
CA GLN A 60 -5.34 -0.01 7.01
C GLN A 60 -4.05 -0.77 7.36
N MET A 61 -2.90 -0.29 6.89
CA MET A 61 -1.60 -0.93 7.21
C MET A 61 -1.26 -0.79 8.68
N LEU A 62 -1.58 0.35 9.30
CA LEU A 62 -1.39 0.59 10.73
C LEU A 62 -2.28 -0.35 11.56
N GLY A 63 -3.58 -0.42 11.27
CA GLY A 63 -4.53 -1.28 11.98
C GLY A 63 -4.20 -2.78 11.84
N ALA A 64 -3.77 -3.19 10.64
CA ALA A 64 -3.32 -4.56 10.38
C ALA A 64 -1.89 -4.85 10.90
N ARG A 65 -1.23 -3.91 11.58
CA ARG A 65 0.15 -4.02 12.09
C ARG A 65 1.18 -4.43 11.02
N LYS A 66 0.99 -4.00 9.77
CA LYS A 66 1.83 -4.35 8.61
C LYS A 66 2.90 -3.30 8.31
N PHE A 67 3.56 -2.79 9.33
CA PHE A 67 4.57 -1.74 9.25
C PHE A 67 5.94 -2.13 9.80
N GLY A 68 6.03 -3.21 10.58
CA GLY A 68 7.26 -3.65 11.26
C GLY A 68 8.00 -4.78 10.56
N GLY A 69 9.14 -5.20 11.13
CA GLY A 69 9.99 -6.25 10.58
C GLY A 69 10.47 -5.88 9.18
N ALA A 70 10.48 -6.84 8.27
CA ALA A 70 10.90 -6.64 6.86
C ALA A 70 10.07 -5.58 6.09
N ARG A 71 8.96 -5.08 6.66
CA ARG A 71 8.09 -4.09 6.03
C ARG A 71 8.40 -2.64 6.39
N TRP A 72 9.40 -2.38 7.25
CA TRP A 72 9.74 -1.02 7.70
C TRP A 72 10.02 -0.06 6.53
N VAL A 73 10.73 -0.52 5.49
CA VAL A 73 11.01 0.31 4.30
C VAL A 73 9.74 0.64 3.53
N ALA A 74 8.79 -0.30 3.44
CA ALA A 74 7.50 -0.03 2.80
C ALA A 74 6.72 1.04 3.57
N TRP A 75 6.76 1.02 4.91
CA TRP A 75 6.15 2.07 5.73
C TRP A 75 6.80 3.44 5.49
N LEU A 76 8.13 3.54 5.57
CA LEU A 76 8.84 4.80 5.37
C LEU A 76 8.60 5.38 3.96
N SER A 77 8.74 4.55 2.93
CA SER A 77 8.48 4.98 1.56
C SER A 77 7.01 5.37 1.34
N GLY A 78 6.06 4.71 2.02
CA GLY A 78 4.66 5.08 2.00
C GLY A 78 4.39 6.45 2.64
N MET A 79 5.01 6.74 3.78
CA MET A 79 4.92 8.06 4.42
C MET A 79 5.54 9.17 3.57
N LEU A 80 6.66 8.87 2.90
CA LEU A 80 7.28 9.80 1.93
C LEU A 80 6.34 10.08 0.75
N LEU A 81 5.74 9.02 0.18
CA LEU A 81 4.76 9.15 -0.92
C LEU A 81 3.54 9.98 -0.50
N LEU A 82 3.02 9.78 0.71
CA LEU A 82 1.93 10.58 1.25
C LEU A 82 2.31 12.07 1.30
N GLY A 83 3.51 12.39 1.80
CA GLY A 83 4.03 13.75 1.84
C GLY A 83 4.20 14.37 0.45
N LEU A 84 4.76 13.62 -0.50
CA LEU A 84 4.95 14.08 -1.88
C LEU A 84 3.62 14.34 -2.59
N VAL A 85 2.63 13.44 -2.49
CA VAL A 85 1.30 13.64 -3.10
C VAL A 85 0.58 14.82 -2.46
N TRP A 86 0.73 15.01 -1.13
CA TRP A 86 0.17 16.18 -0.46
C TRP A 86 0.83 17.48 -0.95
N MET A 87 2.16 17.53 -1.06
CA MET A 87 2.89 18.69 -1.61
C MET A 87 2.49 18.98 -3.07
N ASP A 88 2.26 17.93 -3.84
CA ASP A 88 1.82 18.08 -5.22
C ASP A 88 0.47 18.79 -5.31
N GLY A 89 -0.52 18.35 -4.52
CA GLY A 89 -1.81 19.04 -4.45
C GLY A 89 -1.71 20.48 -3.92
N TRP A 90 -0.82 20.72 -2.93
CA TRP A 90 -0.56 22.05 -2.40
C TRP A 90 -0.01 22.99 -3.49
N THR A 91 1.00 22.55 -4.26
CA THR A 91 1.54 23.32 -5.38
C THR A 91 0.54 23.46 -6.53
N GLY A 92 -0.31 22.46 -6.76
CA GLY A 92 -1.39 22.51 -7.75
C GLY A 92 -2.44 23.59 -7.46
N TYR A 93 -2.81 23.78 -6.19
CA TYR A 93 -3.63 24.91 -5.79
C TYR A 93 -2.95 26.24 -6.05
N TRP A 94 -1.66 26.34 -5.76
CA TRP A 94 -0.89 27.57 -5.97
C TRP A 94 -0.92 28.01 -7.43
N LEU A 95 -0.85 27.06 -8.37
CA LEU A 95 -0.86 27.35 -9.80
C LEU A 95 -2.19 27.93 -10.33
N VAL A 96 -3.28 27.78 -9.60
CA VAL A 96 -4.58 28.35 -9.98
C VAL A 96 -4.59 29.88 -9.85
N TRP A 97 -3.88 30.43 -8.88
CA TRP A 97 -3.73 31.84 -8.55
C TRP A 97 -5.06 32.57 -8.26
N ASP A 98 -5.95 31.89 -7.56
CA ASP A 98 -7.17 32.46 -6.96
C ASP A 98 -6.90 32.89 -5.49
N GLU A 99 -7.91 33.36 -4.77
CA GLU A 99 -7.81 33.73 -3.35
C GLU A 99 -7.27 32.60 -2.48
N ARG A 100 -7.58 31.34 -2.79
CA ARG A 100 -7.05 30.15 -2.09
C ARG A 100 -5.55 30.03 -2.30
N ALA A 101 -5.10 30.17 -3.53
CA ALA A 101 -3.67 30.15 -3.89
C ALA A 101 -2.89 31.26 -3.15
N ARG A 102 -3.48 32.47 -3.04
CA ARG A 102 -2.90 33.56 -2.25
C ARG A 102 -2.71 33.17 -0.79
N GLN A 103 -3.71 32.59 -0.13
CA GLN A 103 -3.58 32.15 1.26
C GLN A 103 -2.54 31.04 1.43
N ILE A 104 -2.46 30.12 0.47
CA ILE A 104 -1.41 29.10 0.42
C ILE A 104 -0.03 29.75 0.32
N ALA A 105 0.12 30.76 -0.53
CA ALA A 105 1.37 31.49 -0.69
C ALA A 105 1.81 32.19 0.61
N LEU A 106 0.88 32.90 1.27
CA LEU A 106 1.15 33.57 2.55
C LEU A 106 1.47 32.56 3.68
N GLY A 107 0.71 31.46 3.78
CA GLY A 107 0.95 30.43 4.78
C GLY A 107 2.29 29.72 4.56
N THR A 108 2.64 29.45 3.29
CA THR A 108 3.94 28.85 2.93
C THR A 108 5.09 29.80 3.23
N ALA A 109 4.95 31.09 2.90
CA ALA A 109 5.96 32.10 3.21
C ALA A 109 6.19 32.21 4.73
N ASN A 110 5.13 32.30 5.53
CA ASN A 110 5.23 32.32 7.01
C ASN A 110 5.94 31.07 7.56
N PHE A 111 5.70 29.92 6.97
CA PHE A 111 6.36 28.67 7.35
C PHE A 111 7.84 28.63 6.96
N LEU A 112 8.20 29.12 5.77
CA LEU A 112 9.55 29.06 5.23
C LEU A 112 10.46 30.20 5.74
N ASP A 113 9.94 31.39 6.04
CA ASP A 113 10.69 32.57 6.47
C ASP A 113 11.45 32.39 7.79
N VAL A 114 11.14 31.36 8.55
CA VAL A 114 11.89 30.96 9.76
C VAL A 114 13.23 30.32 9.42
N LEU A 115 13.38 29.81 8.19
CA LEU A 115 14.60 29.11 7.78
C LEU A 115 15.68 30.15 7.38
N PRO A 116 16.92 29.96 7.82
CA PRO A 116 18.02 30.93 7.58
C PRO A 116 18.56 30.89 6.14
N PHE A 117 17.84 30.27 5.21
CA PHE A 117 18.29 30.15 3.81
C PHE A 117 17.86 31.32 2.93
N PHE A 118 16.89 32.10 3.37
CA PHE A 118 16.36 33.21 2.61
C PHE A 118 16.93 34.53 3.13
N PRO A 119 17.70 35.29 2.31
CA PRO A 119 18.30 36.57 2.71
C PRO A 119 17.24 37.66 2.93
N GLU A 120 16.10 37.57 2.24
CA GLU A 120 14.93 38.43 2.39
C GLU A 120 13.69 37.56 2.68
N PRO A 121 12.79 38.01 3.59
CA PRO A 121 11.57 37.28 3.85
C PRO A 121 10.73 37.08 2.60
N LEU A 122 10.35 35.81 2.31
CA LEU A 122 9.49 35.45 1.16
C LEU A 122 8.15 36.15 1.24
N LEU A 123 7.64 36.39 2.45
CA LEU A 123 6.39 37.08 2.69
C LEU A 123 6.35 38.46 1.99
N ARG A 124 7.48 39.17 1.87
CA ARG A 124 7.55 40.45 1.16
C ARG A 124 7.13 40.37 -0.31
N SER A 125 7.43 39.26 -0.96
CA SER A 125 7.02 39.02 -2.37
C SER A 125 5.52 38.93 -2.56
N PHE A 126 4.74 38.73 -1.47
CA PHE A 126 3.30 38.59 -1.49
C PHE A 126 2.55 39.77 -0.84
N LEU A 127 3.24 40.87 -0.57
CA LEU A 127 2.62 42.08 -0.01
C LEU A 127 2.03 43.01 -1.06
N THR A 128 2.55 42.95 -2.29
CA THR A 128 2.09 43.78 -3.40
C THR A 128 2.02 42.96 -4.68
N ASN A 129 1.15 43.37 -5.61
CA ASN A 129 1.04 42.72 -6.91
C ASN A 129 2.33 42.86 -7.75
N ASP A 130 3.11 43.92 -7.52
CA ASP A 130 4.38 44.21 -8.23
C ASP A 130 5.53 43.32 -7.74
N GLY A 131 5.43 42.73 -6.56
CA GLY A 131 6.44 41.83 -5.99
C GLY A 131 6.51 40.46 -6.65
N LEU A 132 5.46 40.11 -7.39
CA LEU A 132 5.37 38.81 -8.06
C LEU A 132 5.89 38.90 -9.49
N ASN A 133 6.62 37.85 -9.89
CA ASN A 133 7.09 37.74 -11.26
C ASN A 133 6.77 36.36 -11.87
N SER A 134 6.80 36.27 -13.19
CA SER A 134 6.47 35.04 -13.92
C SER A 134 7.48 33.92 -13.65
N LEU A 135 8.73 34.24 -13.24
CA LEU A 135 9.72 33.24 -12.89
C LEU A 135 9.26 32.41 -11.67
N PHE A 136 8.61 33.07 -10.70
CA PHE A 136 8.04 32.39 -9.53
C PHE A 136 6.99 31.32 -9.94
N PHE A 137 6.04 31.69 -10.81
CA PHE A 137 5.04 30.74 -11.33
C PHE A 137 5.68 29.61 -12.12
N PHE A 138 6.71 29.90 -12.88
CA PHE A 138 7.45 28.92 -13.64
C PHE A 138 8.15 27.91 -12.71
N ILE A 139 8.76 28.37 -11.61
CA ILE A 139 9.40 27.50 -10.62
C ILE A 139 8.37 26.61 -9.93
N VAL A 140 7.24 27.15 -9.47
CA VAL A 140 6.16 26.36 -8.84
C VAL A 140 5.59 25.33 -9.82
N PHE A 141 5.41 25.72 -11.07
CA PHE A 141 4.98 24.83 -12.15
C PHE A 141 5.95 23.67 -12.36
N PHE A 142 7.27 23.95 -12.42
CA PHE A 142 8.28 22.90 -12.52
C PHE A 142 8.29 21.97 -11.31
N ILE A 143 8.13 22.49 -10.10
CA ILE A 143 8.05 21.70 -8.88
C ILE A 143 6.83 20.77 -8.97
N HIS A 144 5.66 21.30 -9.34
CA HIS A 144 4.43 20.52 -9.51
C HIS A 144 4.58 19.41 -10.58
N MET A 145 5.30 19.66 -11.66
CA MET A 145 5.56 18.65 -12.69
C MET A 145 6.62 17.62 -12.27
N LEU A 146 7.59 18.01 -11.43
CA LEU A 146 8.67 17.14 -10.98
C LEU A 146 8.20 16.17 -9.90
N ILE A 147 7.32 16.61 -9.00
CA ILE A 147 6.81 15.79 -7.88
C ILE A 147 6.15 14.50 -8.38
N PRO A 148 5.21 14.50 -9.35
CA PRO A 148 4.60 13.28 -9.87
C PRO A 148 5.61 12.30 -10.48
N MET A 149 6.68 12.79 -11.10
CA MET A 149 7.76 11.93 -11.60
C MET A 149 8.51 11.26 -10.43
N GLY A 150 8.79 12.02 -9.38
CA GLY A 150 9.32 11.48 -8.13
C GLY A 150 8.39 10.45 -7.49
N VAL A 151 7.09 10.73 -7.46
CA VAL A 151 6.06 9.80 -6.96
C VAL A 151 6.10 8.48 -7.74
N VAL A 152 6.21 8.50 -9.07
CA VAL A 152 6.34 7.27 -9.88
C VAL A 152 7.57 6.46 -9.47
N ALA A 153 8.74 7.12 -9.30
CA ALA A 153 9.98 6.45 -8.90
C ALA A 153 9.89 5.85 -7.49
N PHE A 154 9.38 6.61 -6.51
CA PHE A 154 9.22 6.13 -5.14
C PHE A 154 8.11 5.08 -5.01
N LEU A 155 7.04 5.17 -5.81
CA LEU A 155 6.00 4.14 -5.89
C LEU A 155 6.58 2.83 -6.41
N TRP A 156 7.46 2.90 -7.42
CA TRP A 156 8.20 1.74 -7.89
C TRP A 156 8.99 1.08 -6.76
N ILE A 157 9.80 1.86 -6.02
CA ILE A 157 10.58 1.35 -4.87
C ILE A 157 9.65 0.78 -3.79
N HIS A 158 8.52 1.42 -3.51
CA HIS A 158 7.53 0.97 -2.53
C HIS A 158 6.95 -0.40 -2.87
N ILE A 159 6.74 -0.65 -4.16
CA ILE A 159 6.10 -1.88 -4.67
C ILE A 159 7.12 -2.99 -4.97
N MET A 160 8.37 -2.65 -5.34
CA MET A 160 9.41 -3.60 -5.77
C MET A 160 9.74 -4.72 -4.78
N ARG A 161 9.39 -4.57 -3.50
CA ARG A 161 9.58 -5.62 -2.50
C ARG A 161 8.62 -6.79 -2.63
N LEU A 162 7.74 -6.74 -3.62
CA LEU A 162 6.72 -7.75 -3.85
C LEU A 162 7.01 -8.46 -5.17
N ASN A 163 7.16 -9.76 -5.09
CA ASN A 163 7.11 -10.60 -6.27
C ASN A 163 5.67 -10.53 -6.82
N ALA A 164 5.48 -10.42 -8.12
CA ALA A 164 4.16 -10.27 -8.75
C ALA A 164 3.36 -9.06 -8.22
N ALA A 165 3.98 -7.87 -8.14
CA ALA A 165 3.30 -6.65 -7.75
C ALA A 165 2.12 -6.33 -8.69
N ARG A 166 0.95 -6.10 -8.10
CA ARG A 166 -0.25 -5.65 -8.85
C ARG A 166 -0.26 -4.13 -8.88
N PHE A 167 0.10 -3.54 -10.01
CA PHE A 167 0.07 -2.08 -10.22
C PHE A 167 -1.33 -1.54 -10.49
N PHE A 168 -2.21 -2.38 -11.02
CA PHE A 168 -3.57 -2.01 -11.37
C PHE A 168 -4.57 -2.82 -10.54
N THR A 169 -5.65 -2.17 -10.15
CA THR A 169 -6.82 -2.85 -9.58
C THR A 169 -7.53 -3.69 -10.65
N SER A 170 -8.53 -4.47 -10.26
CA SER A 170 -9.33 -5.20 -11.25
C SER A 170 -9.98 -4.24 -12.24
N VAL A 171 -10.11 -4.65 -13.51
CA VAL A 171 -10.69 -3.81 -14.57
C VAL A 171 -12.08 -3.31 -14.18
N ARG A 172 -12.90 -4.15 -13.56
CA ARG A 172 -14.26 -3.77 -13.10
C ARG A 172 -14.22 -2.64 -12.09
N MET A 173 -13.35 -2.74 -11.08
CA MET A 173 -13.18 -1.71 -10.05
C MET A 173 -12.60 -0.43 -10.66
N GLY A 174 -11.61 -0.54 -11.54
CA GLY A 174 -11.02 0.60 -12.24
C GLY A 174 -12.03 1.36 -13.08
N LEU A 175 -12.87 0.66 -13.84
CA LEU A 175 -13.94 1.27 -14.64
C LEU A 175 -15.03 1.90 -13.77
N ALA A 176 -15.42 1.26 -12.67
CA ALA A 176 -16.39 1.82 -11.73
C ALA A 176 -15.88 3.13 -11.11
N LEU A 177 -14.62 3.15 -10.64
CA LEU A 177 -14.01 4.35 -10.08
C LEU A 177 -13.88 5.47 -11.12
N LEU A 178 -13.45 5.15 -12.33
CA LEU A 178 -13.39 6.11 -13.44
C LEU A 178 -14.77 6.66 -13.77
N GLY A 179 -15.79 5.81 -13.81
CA GLY A 179 -17.19 6.23 -14.04
C GLY A 179 -17.68 7.19 -12.96
N VAL A 180 -17.41 6.89 -11.68
CA VAL A 180 -17.74 7.79 -10.56
C VAL A 180 -17.04 9.13 -10.71
N LEU A 181 -15.73 9.15 -11.03
CA LEU A 181 -14.98 10.38 -11.23
C LEU A 181 -15.53 11.22 -12.38
N ILE A 182 -15.88 10.59 -13.51
CA ILE A 182 -16.48 11.30 -14.66
C ILE A 182 -17.84 11.87 -14.29
N ILE A 183 -18.72 11.08 -13.67
CA ILE A 183 -20.07 11.53 -13.25
C ILE A 183 -19.94 12.71 -12.26
N THR A 184 -19.08 12.58 -11.26
CA THR A 184 -18.85 13.66 -10.28
C THR A 184 -18.33 14.92 -10.97
N SER A 185 -17.37 14.80 -11.90
CA SER A 185 -16.80 15.92 -12.63
C SER A 185 -17.79 16.63 -13.52
N LEU A 186 -18.76 15.90 -14.08
CA LEU A 186 -19.84 16.46 -14.90
C LEU A 186 -20.94 17.13 -14.07
N MET A 187 -21.30 16.51 -12.95
CA MET A 187 -22.37 17.04 -12.08
C MET A 187 -21.91 18.21 -11.22
N PHE A 188 -20.65 18.23 -10.83
CA PHE A 188 -20.03 19.21 -9.95
C PHE A 188 -18.71 19.70 -10.51
N PRO A 189 -18.71 20.51 -11.59
CA PRO A 189 -17.46 21.02 -12.15
C PRO A 189 -16.62 21.76 -11.12
N ALA A 190 -15.30 21.61 -11.19
CA ALA A 190 -14.40 22.29 -10.26
C ALA A 190 -14.45 23.81 -10.47
N THR A 191 -14.86 24.55 -9.44
CA THR A 191 -15.04 26.01 -9.48
C THR A 191 -13.76 26.75 -9.10
N LEU A 192 -13.62 27.98 -9.61
CA LEU A 192 -12.62 28.96 -9.19
C LEU A 192 -13.18 29.85 -8.08
N ALA A 193 -12.31 30.30 -7.18
CA ALA A 193 -12.56 31.46 -6.35
C ALA A 193 -12.27 32.75 -7.13
N ALA A 194 -12.45 33.91 -6.52
CA ALA A 194 -12.06 35.18 -7.12
C ALA A 194 -10.54 35.22 -7.42
N PRO A 195 -10.08 36.00 -8.39
CA PRO A 195 -8.65 36.15 -8.69
C PRO A 195 -7.89 36.67 -7.45
N ALA A 196 -6.66 36.21 -7.28
CA ALA A 196 -5.82 36.63 -6.18
C ALA A 196 -5.56 38.15 -6.24
N ASP A 197 -5.97 38.88 -5.20
CA ASP A 197 -5.67 40.30 -5.02
C ASP A 197 -4.89 40.48 -3.70
N MET A 198 -3.67 40.98 -3.78
CA MET A 198 -2.81 41.16 -2.61
C MET A 198 -3.30 42.27 -1.69
N THR A 199 -4.16 43.16 -2.15
CA THR A 199 -4.71 44.30 -1.38
C THR A 199 -5.94 43.96 -0.58
N VAL A 200 -6.61 42.82 -0.89
CA VAL A 200 -7.88 42.40 -0.25
C VAL A 200 -7.64 41.16 0.63
N VAL A 201 -8.15 41.18 1.85
CA VAL A 201 -8.18 40.00 2.72
C VAL A 201 -9.50 39.28 2.51
N PRO A 202 -9.51 38.04 2.02
CA PRO A 202 -10.74 37.26 1.84
C PRO A 202 -11.46 37.08 3.18
N GLN A 203 -12.77 37.30 3.23
CA GLN A 203 -13.55 37.14 4.46
C GLN A 203 -14.11 35.73 4.64
N ASP A 204 -14.47 35.08 3.53
CA ASP A 204 -15.07 33.73 3.52
C ASP A 204 -14.32 32.82 2.54
N LEU A 205 -13.22 32.21 2.99
CA LEU A 205 -12.46 31.28 2.20
C LEU A 205 -12.99 29.83 2.38
N GLN A 206 -13.46 29.23 1.30
CA GLN A 206 -13.80 27.81 1.30
C GLN A 206 -12.52 26.96 1.31
N ILE A 207 -12.25 26.31 2.43
CA ILE A 207 -11.07 25.47 2.65
C ILE A 207 -11.36 24.04 2.20
N ASP A 208 -10.48 23.50 1.37
CA ASP A 208 -10.38 22.06 1.12
C ASP A 208 -9.61 21.40 2.28
N TRP A 209 -10.31 20.60 3.06
CA TRP A 209 -9.73 19.94 4.23
C TRP A 209 -8.67 18.88 3.92
N LEU A 210 -8.59 18.36 2.69
CA LEU A 210 -7.58 17.37 2.32
C LEU A 210 -6.21 18.01 2.08
N PHE A 211 -6.17 19.11 1.32
CA PHE A 211 -4.92 19.78 0.98
C PHE A 211 -4.67 21.06 1.75
N MET A 212 -5.69 21.85 2.03
CA MET A 212 -5.56 23.18 2.63
C MET A 212 -5.67 23.20 4.18
N MET A 213 -5.89 22.04 4.81
CA MET A 213 -5.93 21.95 6.29
C MET A 213 -4.75 22.64 7.00
N PRO A 214 -3.50 22.58 6.51
CA PRO A 214 -2.39 23.27 7.17
C PRO A 214 -2.53 24.79 7.25
N LEU A 215 -3.32 25.44 6.39
CA LEU A 215 -3.58 26.88 6.49
C LEU A 215 -4.18 27.26 7.82
N TRP A 216 -5.08 26.44 8.35
CA TRP A 216 -5.66 26.67 9.67
C TRP A 216 -4.59 26.80 10.77
N PHE A 217 -3.49 26.06 10.64
CA PHE A 217 -2.36 26.11 11.57
C PHE A 217 -1.42 27.28 11.26
N THR A 218 -1.13 27.56 9.97
CA THR A 218 -0.21 28.64 9.58
C THR A 218 -0.76 30.02 9.90
N GLU A 219 -2.06 30.18 10.00
CA GLU A 219 -2.71 31.44 10.43
C GLU A 219 -2.68 31.66 11.95
N ARG A 220 -2.51 30.59 12.74
CA ARG A 220 -2.61 30.63 14.22
C ARG A 220 -1.31 30.41 14.94
N LEU A 221 -0.36 29.75 14.30
CA LEU A 221 0.90 29.33 14.89
C LEU A 221 2.08 29.99 14.16
N SER A 222 3.14 30.29 14.89
CA SER A 222 4.37 30.79 14.27
C SER A 222 5.05 29.69 13.46
N GLY A 223 5.81 30.06 12.43
CA GLY A 223 6.55 29.11 11.60
C GLY A 223 7.49 28.22 12.42
N SER A 224 8.12 28.74 13.48
CA SER A 224 8.97 27.94 14.39
C SER A 224 8.22 26.83 15.09
N VAL A 225 7.01 27.11 15.59
CA VAL A 225 6.16 26.12 16.23
C VAL A 225 5.72 25.06 15.22
N LEU A 226 5.41 25.48 14.00
CA LEU A 226 5.04 24.55 12.92
C LEU A 226 6.19 23.62 12.53
N TRP A 227 7.43 24.13 12.47
CA TRP A 227 8.61 23.29 12.22
C TRP A 227 8.86 22.27 13.32
N VAL A 228 8.72 22.67 14.58
CA VAL A 228 8.83 21.77 15.74
C VAL A 228 7.74 20.70 15.68
N ALA A 229 6.49 21.09 15.42
CA ALA A 229 5.38 20.17 15.29
C ALA A 229 5.58 19.17 14.12
N LEU A 230 6.02 19.67 12.97
CA LEU A 230 6.34 18.84 11.80
C LEU A 230 7.45 17.85 12.11
N PHE A 231 8.52 18.29 12.76
CA PHE A 231 9.64 17.42 13.16
C PHE A 231 9.16 16.27 14.06
N PHE A 232 8.45 16.59 15.14
CA PHE A 232 7.97 15.56 16.05
C PHE A 232 6.94 14.62 15.43
N THR A 233 6.05 15.14 14.58
CA THR A 233 5.08 14.33 13.85
C THR A 233 5.79 13.38 12.87
N THR A 234 6.78 13.88 12.15
CA THR A 234 7.58 13.07 11.21
C THR A 234 8.33 11.97 11.97
N VAL A 235 9.02 12.31 13.07
CA VAL A 235 9.71 11.34 13.90
C VAL A 235 8.73 10.31 14.47
N ALA A 236 7.55 10.75 14.93
CA ALA A 236 6.51 9.87 15.44
C ALA A 236 6.02 8.88 14.38
N LEU A 237 5.65 9.37 13.20
CA LEU A 237 5.13 8.53 12.11
C LEU A 237 6.20 7.61 11.52
N TRP A 238 7.41 8.10 11.33
CA TRP A 238 8.52 7.30 10.79
C TRP A 238 9.02 6.29 11.80
N GLY A 239 8.96 6.60 13.11
CA GLY A 239 9.38 5.70 14.19
C GLY A 239 8.42 4.53 14.47
N ILE A 240 7.19 4.55 13.97
CA ILE A 240 6.18 3.51 14.17
C ILE A 240 6.72 2.07 14.00
N PRO A 241 7.51 1.74 12.95
CA PRO A 241 8.04 0.40 12.77
C PRO A 241 8.87 -0.13 13.96
N TRP A 242 9.52 0.75 14.69
CA TRP A 242 10.37 0.37 15.82
C TRP A 242 9.65 0.48 17.17
N TRP A 243 8.71 1.43 17.29
CA TRP A 243 8.05 1.70 18.57
C TRP A 243 6.84 0.81 18.82
N LEU A 244 6.09 0.45 17.77
CA LEU A 244 4.85 -0.32 17.88
C LEU A 244 4.99 -1.79 17.46
N THR A 245 6.14 -2.21 16.93
CA THR A 245 6.35 -3.62 16.57
C THR A 245 6.58 -4.45 17.82
N LYS A 246 5.68 -5.38 18.09
CA LYS A 246 5.82 -6.40 19.14
C LYS A 246 6.38 -7.67 18.51
N GLY A 247 7.71 -7.79 18.49
CA GLY A 247 8.40 -8.93 17.89
C GLY A 247 8.36 -8.94 16.36
N ASN A 248 9.35 -9.54 15.74
CA ASN A 248 9.29 -9.85 14.31
C ASN A 248 8.55 -11.18 14.14
N PRO A 249 7.71 -11.34 13.09
CA PRO A 249 7.20 -12.67 12.76
C PRO A 249 8.40 -13.60 12.53
N GLU A 250 8.34 -14.81 13.06
CA GLU A 250 9.42 -15.78 12.90
C GLU A 250 9.63 -16.09 11.42
N PRO A 251 10.86 -15.93 10.92
CA PRO A 251 11.15 -16.25 9.53
C PRO A 251 11.05 -17.76 9.29
N ALA A 252 10.83 -18.13 8.03
CA ALA A 252 10.98 -19.52 7.63
C ALA A 252 12.45 -19.95 7.74
N VAL A 253 12.68 -21.20 8.11
CA VAL A 253 14.01 -21.82 8.23
C VAL A 253 14.10 -22.99 7.26
N VAL A 254 15.21 -23.09 6.57
CA VAL A 254 15.48 -24.20 5.63
C VAL A 254 16.46 -25.16 6.26
N ASN A 255 16.10 -26.45 6.25
CA ASN A 255 17.04 -27.52 6.54
C ASN A 255 17.80 -27.88 5.24
N GLU A 256 19.02 -27.44 5.15
CA GLU A 256 19.90 -27.67 4.02
C GLU A 256 20.01 -29.17 3.67
N ALA A 257 20.19 -30.03 4.70
CA ALA A 257 20.40 -31.46 4.50
C ALA A 257 19.25 -32.17 3.78
N SER A 258 18.00 -31.65 3.89
CA SER A 258 16.83 -32.23 3.25
C SER A 258 16.33 -31.44 2.02
N CYS A 259 16.95 -30.30 1.71
CA CYS A 259 16.59 -29.50 0.53
C CYS A 259 17.00 -30.23 -0.76
N ASN A 260 16.06 -30.33 -1.69
CA ASN A 260 16.28 -30.98 -2.99
C ASN A 260 16.56 -29.99 -4.14
N GLY A 261 16.71 -28.70 -3.86
CA GLY A 261 17.07 -27.69 -4.86
C GLY A 261 15.99 -27.39 -5.92
N CYS A 262 14.73 -27.76 -5.71
CA CYS A 262 13.66 -27.66 -6.73
C CYS A 262 13.22 -26.22 -7.08
N THR A 263 13.69 -25.19 -6.39
CA THR A 263 13.40 -23.75 -6.59
C THR A 263 11.96 -23.30 -6.38
N GLN A 264 10.99 -24.19 -6.15
CA GLN A 264 9.58 -23.85 -6.03
C GLN A 264 9.30 -22.79 -4.95
N CYS A 265 9.99 -22.87 -3.81
CA CYS A 265 9.86 -21.90 -2.73
C CYS A 265 10.35 -20.49 -3.12
N VAL A 266 11.34 -20.39 -4.03
CA VAL A 266 11.82 -19.10 -4.57
C VAL A 266 10.76 -18.48 -5.46
N GLN A 267 10.19 -19.29 -6.37
CA GLN A 267 9.16 -18.84 -7.31
C GLN A 267 7.87 -18.42 -6.59
N ASP A 268 7.52 -19.10 -5.50
CA ASP A 268 6.31 -18.84 -4.73
C ASP A 268 6.49 -17.75 -3.67
N CYS A 269 7.72 -17.31 -3.38
CA CYS A 269 7.94 -16.30 -2.37
C CYS A 269 7.42 -14.92 -2.81
N PRO A 270 6.34 -14.37 -2.20
CA PRO A 270 5.79 -13.07 -2.62
C PRO A 270 6.70 -11.88 -2.32
N PHE A 271 7.78 -12.11 -1.55
CA PHE A 271 8.65 -11.05 -1.04
C PHE A 271 10.09 -11.14 -1.55
N ASN A 272 10.37 -12.06 -2.49
CA ASN A 272 11.72 -12.33 -2.97
C ASN A 272 12.73 -12.51 -1.80
N ALA A 273 12.30 -13.26 -0.79
CA ALA A 273 13.05 -13.47 0.43
C ALA A 273 13.80 -14.80 0.46
N ILE A 274 13.88 -15.51 -0.67
CA ILE A 274 14.57 -16.81 -0.76
C ILE A 274 15.47 -16.77 -1.98
N ASP A 275 16.75 -17.05 -1.74
CA ASP A 275 17.77 -17.13 -2.75
C ASP A 275 18.28 -18.60 -2.85
N MET A 276 18.71 -19.03 -4.03
CA MET A 276 19.42 -20.30 -4.20
C MET A 276 20.91 -20.05 -3.98
N ILE A 277 21.53 -20.90 -3.16
CA ILE A 277 22.95 -20.80 -2.80
C ILE A 277 23.63 -22.13 -3.16
N ASP A 278 24.82 -22.05 -3.74
CA ASP A 278 25.63 -23.22 -4.07
C ASP A 278 25.95 -24.04 -2.82
N LEU A 279 25.85 -25.36 -2.94
CA LEU A 279 26.32 -26.28 -1.93
C LEU A 279 27.86 -26.39 -2.01
N GLU A 280 28.54 -26.32 -0.87
CA GLU A 280 29.99 -26.54 -0.79
C GLU A 280 30.34 -27.95 -1.29
N GLU A 281 29.51 -28.95 -0.97
CA GLU A 281 29.61 -30.32 -1.44
C GLU A 281 28.29 -30.74 -2.12
N PRO A 282 28.29 -30.86 -3.48
CA PRO A 282 27.12 -31.33 -4.23
C PRO A 282 26.69 -32.76 -3.80
N ARG A 283 25.35 -32.94 -3.69
CA ARG A 283 24.75 -34.20 -3.21
C ARG A 283 23.81 -34.75 -4.28
N SER A 284 24.09 -36.01 -4.75
CA SER A 284 23.16 -36.76 -5.62
C SER A 284 22.52 -35.92 -6.76
N GLY A 285 23.31 -35.04 -7.40
CA GLY A 285 22.83 -34.15 -8.47
C GLY A 285 22.22 -32.83 -8.01
N ILE A 286 22.17 -32.58 -6.71
CA ILE A 286 21.77 -31.30 -6.14
C ILE A 286 23.01 -30.45 -5.96
N THR A 287 23.02 -29.26 -6.58
CA THR A 287 24.13 -28.31 -6.56
C THR A 287 23.85 -27.09 -5.72
N GLU A 288 22.55 -26.78 -5.48
CA GLU A 288 22.09 -25.58 -4.78
C GLU A 288 21.04 -25.93 -3.73
N PHE A 289 20.92 -25.08 -2.72
CA PHE A 289 19.85 -25.14 -1.73
C PHE A 289 19.22 -23.76 -1.50
N ALA A 290 17.99 -23.74 -1.00
CA ALA A 290 17.29 -22.52 -0.69
C ALA A 290 17.79 -21.91 0.63
N ARG A 291 18.05 -20.60 0.66
CA ARG A 291 18.38 -19.83 1.86
C ARG A 291 17.42 -18.67 2.01
N VAL A 292 16.86 -18.51 3.21
CA VAL A 292 15.95 -17.41 3.53
C VAL A 292 16.74 -16.16 3.92
N ASN A 293 16.42 -15.05 3.26
CA ASN A 293 16.92 -13.74 3.63
C ASN A 293 16.03 -13.17 4.74
N LEU A 294 16.59 -13.05 5.93
CA LEU A 294 15.88 -12.63 7.15
C LEU A 294 15.37 -11.18 7.08
N ASP A 295 16.07 -10.31 6.33
CA ASP A 295 15.68 -8.90 6.17
C ASP A 295 14.47 -8.72 5.26
N LYS A 296 14.16 -9.71 4.43
CA LYS A 296 13.03 -9.70 3.50
C LYS A 296 11.89 -10.61 3.94
N CYS A 297 12.15 -11.60 4.77
CA CYS A 297 11.15 -12.59 5.17
C CYS A 297 10.12 -11.97 6.13
N VAL A 298 8.85 -12.08 5.78
CA VAL A 298 7.72 -11.60 6.60
C VAL A 298 7.03 -12.73 7.38
N GLY A 299 7.57 -13.94 7.40
CA GLY A 299 7.02 -15.07 8.13
C GLY A 299 5.65 -15.56 7.64
N CYS A 300 5.28 -15.31 6.37
CA CYS A 300 3.95 -15.69 5.87
C CYS A 300 3.75 -17.20 5.67
N GLY A 301 4.83 -17.99 5.59
CA GLY A 301 4.78 -19.45 5.45
C GLY A 301 4.39 -20.00 4.07
N VAL A 302 4.19 -19.17 3.04
CA VAL A 302 3.83 -19.66 1.69
C VAL A 302 4.84 -20.65 1.15
N CYS A 303 6.14 -20.43 1.41
CA CYS A 303 7.21 -21.34 1.02
C CYS A 303 7.15 -22.71 1.72
N VAL A 304 6.54 -22.80 2.88
CA VAL A 304 6.31 -24.09 3.57
C VAL A 304 5.31 -24.92 2.78
N GLY A 305 4.23 -24.29 2.30
CA GLY A 305 3.25 -24.94 1.44
C GLY A 305 3.75 -25.29 0.03
N SER A 306 4.91 -24.74 -0.37
CA SER A 306 5.56 -25.03 -1.66
C SER A 306 6.58 -26.15 -1.56
N CYS A 307 6.96 -26.59 -0.35
CA CYS A 307 8.12 -27.47 -0.15
C CYS A 307 7.74 -28.93 -0.04
N ASP A 308 7.85 -29.68 -1.14
CA ASP A 308 7.60 -31.14 -1.18
C ASP A 308 8.50 -31.93 -0.25
N SER A 309 9.79 -31.58 -0.17
CA SER A 309 10.75 -32.24 0.72
C SER A 309 10.53 -31.91 2.20
N SER A 310 9.62 -31.00 2.53
CA SER A 310 9.39 -30.49 3.90
C SER A 310 10.65 -29.92 4.56
N SER A 311 11.59 -29.45 3.75
CA SER A 311 12.86 -28.85 4.23
C SER A 311 12.64 -27.45 4.83
N ILE A 312 11.54 -26.78 4.47
CA ILE A 312 11.22 -25.44 4.97
C ILE A 312 10.19 -25.56 6.09
N ASN A 313 10.51 -24.92 7.21
CA ASN A 313 9.67 -24.89 8.40
C ASN A 313 9.52 -23.47 8.97
N GLN A 314 8.53 -23.30 9.81
CA GLN A 314 8.40 -22.19 10.76
C GLN A 314 8.39 -22.77 12.17
N SER A 315 9.15 -22.16 13.09
CA SER A 315 9.30 -22.69 14.46
C SER A 315 7.98 -22.68 15.23
N THR A 316 7.13 -21.67 14.95
CA THR A 316 5.80 -21.53 15.58
C THR A 316 4.79 -22.59 15.12
N ILE A 317 4.96 -23.10 13.90
CA ILE A 317 4.03 -24.08 13.28
C ILE A 317 4.86 -25.11 12.50
N PRO A 318 5.53 -26.06 13.18
CA PRO A 318 6.32 -27.08 12.50
C PRO A 318 5.43 -28.01 11.66
N VAL A 319 5.79 -28.24 10.41
CA VAL A 319 4.99 -29.05 9.48
C VAL A 319 4.75 -30.46 9.98
N MET A 320 5.77 -31.07 10.61
CA MET A 320 5.65 -32.45 11.08
C MET A 320 4.70 -32.57 12.28
N ASP A 321 4.68 -31.55 13.16
CA ASP A 321 3.78 -31.52 14.32
C ASP A 321 2.34 -31.34 13.88
N VAL A 322 2.08 -30.46 12.90
CA VAL A 322 0.76 -30.30 12.30
C VAL A 322 0.31 -31.58 11.59
N ARG A 323 1.20 -32.23 10.83
CA ARG A 323 0.88 -33.51 10.19
C ARG A 323 0.57 -34.61 11.20
N LYS A 324 1.26 -34.63 12.33
CA LYS A 324 0.96 -35.54 13.44
C LYS A 324 -0.39 -35.21 14.05
N PHE A 325 -0.63 -33.91 14.36
CA PHE A 325 -1.87 -33.43 14.95
C PHE A 325 -3.10 -33.78 14.11
N VAL A 326 -3.06 -33.52 12.79
CA VAL A 326 -4.18 -33.82 11.86
C VAL A 326 -4.32 -35.31 11.56
N SER A 327 -3.34 -36.15 11.87
CA SER A 327 -3.41 -37.58 11.69
C SER A 327 -3.92 -38.35 12.91
N GLN A 328 -4.08 -37.68 14.04
CA GLN A 328 -4.58 -38.21 15.31
C GLN A 328 -5.93 -37.62 15.61
N LEU A 329 -6.93 -37.90 14.75
CA LEU A 329 -8.29 -37.45 14.95
C LEU A 329 -9.00 -38.31 16.01
N GLU A 330 -9.75 -37.68 16.88
CA GLU A 330 -10.61 -38.31 17.86
C GLU A 330 -11.91 -38.80 17.18
N GLU A 331 -12.64 -39.73 17.78
CA GLU A 331 -13.81 -40.35 17.17
C GLU A 331 -14.94 -39.36 16.81
N ASP A 332 -15.01 -38.23 17.53
CA ASP A 332 -15.99 -37.18 17.32
C ASP A 332 -15.51 -36.08 16.34
N VAL A 333 -14.25 -36.11 15.95
CA VAL A 333 -13.63 -35.14 15.01
C VAL A 333 -13.53 -35.77 13.63
N ARG A 334 -14.40 -35.34 12.73
CA ARG A 334 -14.45 -35.87 11.35
C ARG A 334 -13.83 -34.99 10.30
N HIS A 335 -13.56 -33.72 10.65
CA HIS A 335 -13.08 -32.72 9.67
C HIS A 335 -11.88 -31.97 10.21
N VAL A 336 -11.04 -31.47 9.31
CA VAL A 336 -9.92 -30.59 9.62
C VAL A 336 -10.14 -29.24 8.97
N ALA A 337 -9.89 -28.14 9.69
CA ALA A 337 -9.99 -26.80 9.15
C ALA A 337 -8.65 -26.05 9.31
N PHE A 338 -8.05 -25.62 8.20
CA PHE A 338 -6.93 -24.68 8.20
C PHE A 338 -7.47 -23.26 8.05
N ILE A 339 -7.24 -22.41 9.05
CA ILE A 339 -7.80 -21.07 9.10
C ILE A 339 -6.66 -20.03 9.13
N CYS A 340 -6.74 -19.05 8.24
CA CYS A 340 -5.79 -17.93 8.25
C CYS A 340 -5.98 -17.10 9.54
N ALA A 341 -4.98 -17.07 10.41
CA ALA A 341 -5.00 -16.33 11.66
C ALA A 341 -5.12 -14.81 11.43
N GLU A 342 -4.53 -14.29 10.34
CA GLU A 342 -4.52 -12.87 10.00
C GLU A 342 -5.86 -12.32 9.45
N SER A 343 -6.79 -13.20 9.04
CA SER A 343 -8.07 -12.77 8.43
C SER A 343 -9.30 -13.27 9.16
N ALA A 344 -9.33 -14.54 9.53
CA ALA A 344 -10.49 -15.20 10.12
C ALA A 344 -10.24 -15.69 11.56
N GLY A 345 -8.97 -15.83 11.95
CA GLY A 345 -8.59 -16.46 13.21
C GLY A 345 -9.17 -15.81 14.47
N GLU A 346 -9.33 -14.48 14.48
CA GLU A 346 -9.94 -13.78 15.62
C GLU A 346 -11.43 -14.12 15.82
N ARG A 347 -12.10 -14.61 14.78
CA ARG A 347 -13.53 -14.98 14.81
C ARG A 347 -13.78 -16.43 15.22
N PHE A 348 -12.72 -17.21 15.30
CA PHE A 348 -12.78 -18.63 15.65
C PHE A 348 -11.89 -18.88 16.87
N PRO A 349 -12.38 -18.59 18.08
CA PRO A 349 -11.65 -18.91 19.29
C PRO A 349 -11.48 -20.44 19.38
N ILE A 350 -10.23 -20.87 19.55
CA ILE A 350 -9.79 -22.26 19.49
C ILE A 350 -9.22 -22.62 20.85
N ASP A 351 -9.58 -23.78 21.37
CA ASP A 351 -8.98 -24.36 22.57
C ASP A 351 -7.63 -25.05 22.28
N GLU A 352 -6.97 -25.56 23.33
CA GLU A 352 -5.68 -26.23 23.21
C GLU A 352 -5.73 -27.51 22.34
N ASN A 353 -6.92 -28.12 22.18
CA ASN A 353 -7.11 -29.33 21.39
C ASN A 353 -7.49 -29.01 19.93
N GLY A 354 -7.59 -27.73 19.56
CA GLY A 354 -8.02 -27.32 18.24
C GLY A 354 -9.52 -27.36 18.04
N SER A 355 -10.33 -27.44 19.09
CA SER A 355 -11.79 -27.39 19.01
C SER A 355 -12.28 -25.95 18.96
N CYS A 356 -13.35 -25.72 18.21
CA CYS A 356 -13.97 -24.41 18.03
C CYS A 356 -15.48 -24.54 18.07
N GLU A 357 -16.13 -23.74 18.91
CA GLU A 357 -17.59 -23.74 19.08
C GLU A 357 -18.34 -23.42 17.78
N ALA A 358 -17.75 -22.55 16.95
CA ALA A 358 -18.32 -22.15 15.66
C ALA A 358 -18.15 -23.21 14.56
N LEU A 359 -17.30 -24.22 14.77
CA LEU A 359 -17.02 -25.31 13.83
C LEU A 359 -17.08 -26.67 14.55
N PRO A 360 -18.26 -27.11 15.01
CA PRO A 360 -18.38 -28.37 15.71
C PRO A 360 -17.99 -29.54 14.80
N GLY A 361 -17.24 -30.50 15.35
CA GLY A 361 -16.74 -31.66 14.59
C GLY A 361 -15.52 -31.38 13.74
N TYR A 362 -14.99 -30.16 13.79
CA TYR A 362 -13.71 -29.79 13.14
C TYR A 362 -12.56 -29.71 14.15
N ARG A 363 -11.42 -30.20 13.72
CA ARG A 363 -10.13 -29.86 14.32
C ARG A 363 -9.54 -28.68 13.58
N VAL A 364 -9.46 -27.52 14.26
CA VAL A 364 -9.04 -26.26 13.67
C VAL A 364 -7.56 -26.05 13.89
N VAL A 365 -6.84 -25.76 12.79
CA VAL A 365 -5.41 -25.43 12.78
C VAL A 365 -5.24 -23.98 12.31
N PRO A 366 -4.93 -23.04 13.20
CA PRO A 366 -4.63 -21.67 12.79
C PRO A 366 -3.26 -21.64 12.11
N VAL A 367 -3.21 -21.05 10.91
CA VAL A 367 -1.98 -20.85 10.15
C VAL A 367 -1.77 -19.37 9.86
N SER A 368 -0.53 -18.90 9.81
CA SER A 368 -0.21 -17.49 9.52
C SER A 368 -0.82 -17.04 8.20
N CYS A 369 -0.80 -17.93 7.20
CA CYS A 369 -1.46 -17.75 5.90
C CYS A 369 -1.83 -19.14 5.37
N VAL A 370 -2.99 -19.27 4.71
CA VAL A 370 -3.38 -20.56 4.12
C VAL A 370 -2.41 -21.06 3.05
N GLY A 371 -1.61 -20.18 2.45
CA GLY A 371 -0.49 -20.56 1.59
C GLY A 371 0.56 -21.47 2.25
N TRP A 372 0.57 -21.54 3.58
CA TRP A 372 1.37 -22.47 4.37
C TRP A 372 0.91 -23.93 4.17
N VAL A 373 -0.37 -24.14 3.85
CA VAL A 373 -0.95 -25.50 3.77
C VAL A 373 -0.40 -26.23 2.56
N HIS A 374 0.39 -27.27 2.82
CA HIS A 374 0.91 -28.14 1.77
C HIS A 374 -0.13 -29.20 1.41
N MET A 375 -0.26 -29.53 0.14
CA MET A 375 -1.27 -30.50 -0.35
C MET A 375 -1.08 -31.89 0.28
N LEU A 376 0.15 -32.34 0.52
CA LEU A 376 0.41 -33.58 1.27
C LEU A 376 -0.17 -33.59 2.70
N THR A 377 -0.35 -32.43 3.32
CA THR A 377 -0.96 -32.34 4.65
C THR A 377 -2.47 -32.60 4.55
N ILE A 378 -3.10 -32.10 3.51
CA ILE A 378 -4.52 -32.35 3.20
C ILE A 378 -4.72 -33.84 2.86
N GLU A 379 -3.93 -34.37 1.89
CA GLU A 379 -3.97 -35.79 1.51
C GLU A 379 -3.79 -36.70 2.72
N ARG A 380 -2.89 -36.35 3.62
CA ARG A 380 -2.63 -37.16 4.83
C ARG A 380 -3.79 -37.12 5.82
N ALA A 381 -4.44 -35.96 6.02
CA ALA A 381 -5.63 -35.84 6.86
C ALA A 381 -6.75 -36.75 6.34
N LEU A 382 -7.06 -36.67 5.04
CA LEU A 382 -8.09 -37.48 4.37
C LEU A 382 -7.77 -38.98 4.45
N ARG A 383 -6.54 -39.39 4.17
CA ARG A 383 -6.09 -40.79 4.27
C ARG A 383 -6.09 -41.36 5.70
N ARG A 384 -6.13 -40.50 6.70
CA ARG A 384 -6.17 -40.87 8.13
C ARG A 384 -7.58 -40.83 8.72
N GLY A 385 -8.59 -40.68 7.89
CA GLY A 385 -9.99 -40.80 8.27
C GLY A 385 -10.75 -39.48 8.42
N ALA A 386 -10.12 -38.33 8.04
CA ALA A 386 -10.90 -37.11 7.93
C ALA A 386 -11.92 -37.24 6.75
N GLU A 387 -13.16 -36.93 7.00
CA GLU A 387 -14.24 -36.92 5.98
C GLU A 387 -14.16 -35.68 5.08
N GLY A 388 -13.45 -34.61 5.54
CA GLY A 388 -13.26 -33.40 4.76
C GLY A 388 -12.21 -32.47 5.33
N VAL A 389 -11.65 -31.62 4.47
CA VAL A 389 -10.70 -30.57 4.85
C VAL A 389 -11.20 -29.23 4.36
N LEU A 390 -11.39 -28.29 5.29
CA LEU A 390 -11.74 -26.89 5.01
C LEU A 390 -10.47 -26.03 5.00
N VAL A 391 -10.31 -25.18 4.00
CA VAL A 391 -9.27 -24.17 3.97
C VAL A 391 -9.90 -22.79 3.89
N ALA A 392 -9.89 -22.06 5.01
CA ALA A 392 -10.46 -20.74 5.13
C ALA A 392 -9.39 -19.66 5.03
N GLY A 393 -9.22 -19.10 3.84
CA GLY A 393 -8.27 -18.05 3.54
C GLY A 393 -8.89 -16.65 3.49
N CYS A 394 -8.12 -15.69 3.02
CA CYS A 394 -8.60 -14.35 2.71
C CYS A 394 -9.55 -14.39 1.50
N GLY A 395 -10.53 -13.46 1.48
CA GLY A 395 -11.39 -13.28 0.31
C GLY A 395 -10.66 -12.75 -0.93
N VAL A 396 -11.41 -12.41 -1.94
CA VAL A 396 -10.89 -11.82 -3.18
C VAL A 396 -10.18 -10.50 -2.86
N ASP A 397 -8.99 -10.31 -3.40
CA ASP A 397 -8.15 -9.13 -3.22
C ASP A 397 -7.67 -8.89 -1.76
N PRO A 398 -6.99 -9.88 -1.16
CA PRO A 398 -6.60 -9.81 0.24
C PRO A 398 -5.52 -8.77 0.50
N ALA A 399 -5.57 -8.12 1.67
CA ALA A 399 -4.51 -7.26 2.18
C ALA A 399 -3.17 -8.03 2.39
N CYS A 400 -3.26 -9.36 2.59
CA CYS A 400 -2.13 -10.29 2.54
C CYS A 400 -2.04 -10.92 1.17
N ARG A 401 -0.86 -11.07 0.63
CA ARG A 401 -0.69 -11.39 -0.79
C ARG A 401 -0.62 -12.89 -1.06
N SER A 402 -1.34 -13.28 -2.09
CA SER A 402 -1.19 -14.52 -2.86
C SER A 402 -1.42 -15.85 -2.14
N GLY A 403 -1.43 -15.94 -0.82
CA GLY A 403 -1.54 -17.22 -0.12
C GLY A 403 -2.82 -17.98 -0.43
N ALA A 404 -3.96 -17.29 -0.48
CA ALA A 404 -5.25 -17.90 -0.84
C ALA A 404 -5.27 -18.29 -2.34
N ASP A 405 -4.72 -17.43 -3.21
CA ASP A 405 -4.60 -17.72 -4.66
C ASP A 405 -3.71 -18.95 -4.90
N TYR A 406 -2.57 -19.04 -4.19
CA TYR A 406 -1.68 -20.19 -4.32
C TYR A 406 -2.32 -21.49 -3.83
N THR A 407 -3.00 -21.45 -2.69
CA THR A 407 -3.68 -22.65 -2.18
C THR A 407 -4.85 -23.03 -3.07
N GLY A 408 -5.63 -22.07 -3.56
CA GLY A 408 -6.69 -22.33 -4.54
C GLY A 408 -6.16 -22.96 -5.83
N SER A 409 -5.10 -22.43 -6.41
CA SER A 409 -4.47 -22.96 -7.61
C SER A 409 -3.88 -24.37 -7.40
N ARG A 410 -3.33 -24.65 -6.21
CA ARG A 410 -2.83 -25.99 -5.85
C ARG A 410 -3.96 -27.01 -5.67
N LEU A 411 -5.07 -26.58 -5.09
CA LEU A 411 -6.27 -27.42 -4.96
C LEU A 411 -6.93 -27.69 -6.32
N ALA A 412 -6.90 -26.69 -7.23
CA ALA A 412 -7.43 -26.83 -8.58
C ALA A 412 -6.52 -27.64 -9.54
N GLY A 413 -5.29 -27.93 -9.14
CA GLY A 413 -4.30 -28.60 -10.00
C GLY A 413 -3.56 -27.69 -10.97
N ASP A 414 -3.69 -26.38 -10.83
CA ASP A 414 -3.08 -25.38 -11.72
C ASP A 414 -1.66 -24.96 -11.28
N ARG A 415 -1.23 -25.35 -10.07
CA ARG A 415 0.05 -24.96 -9.48
C ARG A 415 0.67 -26.07 -8.64
N GLU A 416 1.96 -26.31 -8.80
CA GLU A 416 2.71 -27.24 -7.94
C GLU A 416 2.97 -26.66 -6.54
N PRO A 417 3.01 -27.52 -5.50
CA PRO A 417 2.54 -28.91 -5.50
C PRO A 417 1.00 -28.96 -5.48
N TRP A 418 0.41 -29.68 -6.40
CA TRP A 418 -1.06 -29.85 -6.49
C TRP A 418 -1.57 -30.99 -5.62
N LEU A 419 -2.87 -30.96 -5.33
CA LEU A 419 -3.58 -32.04 -4.66
C LEU A 419 -3.70 -33.24 -5.62
N ARG A 420 -3.20 -34.41 -5.22
CA ARG A 420 -3.27 -35.64 -6.00
C ARG A 420 -4.58 -36.35 -5.70
N VAL A 421 -5.60 -36.03 -6.48
CA VAL A 421 -6.98 -36.54 -6.31
C VAL A 421 -7.02 -38.06 -6.36
N ASP A 422 -6.19 -38.69 -7.22
CA ASP A 422 -6.09 -40.15 -7.34
C ASP A 422 -5.58 -40.85 -6.06
N HIS A 423 -5.02 -40.10 -5.14
CA HIS A 423 -4.52 -40.61 -3.87
C HIS A 423 -5.51 -40.41 -2.70
N VAL A 424 -6.61 -39.74 -2.94
CA VAL A 424 -7.65 -39.44 -1.96
C VAL A 424 -8.96 -39.94 -2.53
N ASP A 425 -9.66 -40.78 -1.80
CA ASP A 425 -10.98 -41.27 -2.26
C ASP A 425 -11.94 -40.08 -2.36
N PRO A 426 -12.51 -39.80 -3.55
CA PRO A 426 -13.42 -38.67 -3.74
C PRO A 426 -14.85 -38.91 -3.25
N SER A 427 -15.12 -40.01 -2.52
CA SER A 427 -16.47 -40.36 -2.03
C SER A 427 -16.97 -39.45 -0.91
#